data_a11cbcb76a29da647eed9253f92817a2
#
_entry.id   a11cbcb76a29da647eed9253f92817a2
#
_cell.length_a   1.000
_cell.length_b   1.000
_cell.length_c   1.000
_cell.angle_alpha   90.00
_cell.angle_beta   90.00
_cell.angle_gamma   90.00
#
_symmetry.space_group_name_H-M   'P 1'
#
loop_
_entity.id
_entity.type
_entity.pdbx_description
1 polymer ?
#
loop_
_entity_poly.entity_id
_entity_poly.type
_entity_poly.pdbx_seq_one_letter_code
_entity_poly.pdbx_strand_id
1 'polypeptide(L)'
;MIVLGNAEFATGMKLAGIKNSHIIREREDALSLLRGVDPKEFILANVGVIKLVPEIEEFKNVVSIPDDAREFSTTDDLKSIIK
;
A
#
# COMPACT_ATOMS: atom_id res chain seq x y z
N MET A 1 6.50 9.57 3.11
CA MET A 1 5.68 8.36 2.93
C MET A 1 5.81 7.83 1.51
N ILE A 2 5.93 6.55 1.36
CA ILE A 2 5.98 5.91 0.06
C ILE A 2 4.82 4.90 -0.04
N VAL A 3 4.15 4.88 -1.19
CA VAL A 3 3.04 3.96 -1.42
C VAL A 3 3.47 2.90 -2.42
N LEU A 4 3.28 1.64 -2.05
CA LEU A 4 3.60 0.49 -2.91
C LEU A 4 2.31 -0.29 -3.09
N GLY A 5 1.76 -0.29 -4.28
CA GLY A 5 0.47 -0.90 -4.49
C GLY A 5 0.29 -1.49 -5.86
N ASN A 6 -0.84 -2.20 -6.05
CA ASN A 6 -1.21 -2.64 -7.37
C ASN A 6 -1.59 -1.40 -8.20
N ALA A 7 -1.85 -1.59 -9.49
CA ALA A 7 -2.10 -0.47 -10.38
C ALA A 7 -3.27 0.39 -9.91
N GLU A 8 -4.33 -0.24 -9.48
CA GLU A 8 -5.52 0.46 -9.05
C GLU A 8 -5.28 1.29 -7.79
N PHE A 9 -4.67 0.67 -6.79
CA PHE A 9 -4.42 1.35 -5.53
C PHE A 9 -3.40 2.48 -5.68
N ALA A 10 -2.27 2.20 -6.32
CA ALA A 10 -1.22 3.20 -6.48
C ALA A 10 -1.69 4.39 -7.31
N THR A 11 -2.47 4.13 -8.35
CA THR A 11 -3.02 5.19 -9.18
C THR A 11 -4.00 6.03 -8.39
N GLY A 12 -4.86 5.38 -7.60
CA GLY A 12 -5.81 6.09 -6.76
C GLY A 12 -5.11 7.00 -5.76
N MET A 13 -4.01 6.55 -5.18
CA MET A 13 -3.28 7.36 -4.23
C MET A 13 -2.60 8.55 -4.90
N LYS A 14 -2.12 8.38 -6.12
CA LYS A 14 -1.58 9.51 -6.88
C LYS A 14 -2.64 10.56 -7.16
N LEU A 15 -3.82 10.11 -7.53
CA LEU A 15 -4.94 11.02 -7.79
C LEU A 15 -5.36 11.75 -6.52
N ALA A 16 -5.15 11.12 -5.36
CA ALA A 16 -5.44 11.75 -4.08
C ALA A 16 -4.35 12.72 -3.63
N GLY A 17 -3.30 12.88 -4.43
CA GLY A 17 -2.25 13.84 -4.13
C GLY A 17 -0.94 13.27 -3.58
N ILE A 18 -0.84 11.97 -3.45
CA ILE A 18 0.37 11.35 -2.95
C ILE A 18 1.30 11.06 -4.12
N LYS A 19 2.33 11.88 -4.25
CA LYS A 19 3.22 11.80 -5.40
C LYS A 19 4.14 10.59 -5.40
N ASN A 20 4.56 10.15 -4.22
CA ASN A 20 5.50 9.04 -4.10
C ASN A 20 4.75 7.72 -4.03
N SER A 21 4.02 7.42 -5.09
CA SER A 21 3.19 6.23 -5.20
C SER A 21 3.65 5.41 -6.39
N HIS A 22 3.90 4.11 -6.17
CA HIS A 22 4.49 3.24 -7.16
C HIS A 22 3.66 1.99 -7.38
N ILE A 23 3.53 1.61 -8.64
CA ILE A 23 2.84 0.38 -9.02
C ILE A 23 3.83 -0.77 -8.94
N ILE A 24 3.47 -1.78 -8.14
CA ILE A 24 4.30 -2.96 -7.97
C ILE A 24 3.63 -4.14 -8.67
N ARG A 25 4.26 -4.61 -9.72
CA ARG A 25 3.76 -5.77 -10.48
C ARG A 25 4.58 -7.00 -10.21
N GLU A 26 5.86 -6.81 -9.94
CA GLU A 26 6.78 -7.89 -9.68
C GLU A 26 7.58 -7.59 -8.44
N ARG A 27 8.11 -8.63 -7.84
CA ARG A 27 8.96 -8.50 -6.66
C ARG A 27 10.11 -7.51 -6.88
N GLU A 28 10.71 -7.55 -8.07
CA GLU A 28 11.83 -6.68 -8.40
C GLU A 28 11.46 -5.20 -8.34
N ASP A 29 10.24 -4.87 -8.71
CA ASP A 29 9.79 -3.47 -8.68
C ASP A 29 9.92 -2.90 -7.27
N ALA A 30 9.46 -3.66 -6.28
CA ALA A 30 9.50 -3.22 -4.91
C ALA A 30 10.92 -3.25 -4.36
N LEU A 31 11.67 -4.30 -4.65
CA LEU A 31 13.02 -4.42 -4.12
C LEU A 31 13.92 -3.30 -4.59
N SER A 32 13.78 -2.89 -5.86
CA SER A 32 14.54 -1.77 -6.38
C SER A 32 14.25 -0.48 -5.63
N LEU A 33 13.00 -0.25 -5.32
CA LEU A 33 12.60 0.95 -4.58
C LEU A 33 13.08 0.89 -3.13
N LEU A 34 12.95 -0.26 -2.49
CA LEU A 34 13.30 -0.40 -1.08
C LEU A 34 14.79 -0.21 -0.81
N ARG A 35 15.62 -0.44 -1.80
CA ARG A 35 17.06 -0.24 -1.63
C ARG A 35 17.43 1.19 -1.28
N GLY A 36 16.64 2.14 -1.76
CA GLY A 36 16.90 3.55 -1.50
C GLY A 36 16.03 4.17 -0.45
N VAL A 37 15.22 3.35 0.24
CA VAL A 37 14.27 3.86 1.23
C VAL A 37 14.89 3.84 2.61
N ASP A 38 14.72 4.96 3.34
CA ASP A 38 15.17 5.07 4.72
C ASP A 38 14.42 4.01 5.57
N PRO A 39 15.14 3.30 6.46
CA PRO A 39 14.48 2.31 7.31
C PRO A 39 13.34 2.87 8.16
N LYS A 40 13.30 4.16 8.38
CA LYS A 40 12.25 4.81 9.14
C LYS A 40 11.12 5.34 8.27
N GLU A 41 11.25 5.21 6.96
CA GLU A 41 10.24 5.70 6.04
C GLU A 41 8.89 5.03 6.28
N PHE A 42 7.84 5.81 6.15
CA PHE A 42 6.49 5.32 6.30
C PHE A 42 6.05 4.66 4.99
N ILE A 43 5.72 3.39 5.06
CA ILE A 43 5.33 2.62 3.87
C ILE A 43 3.88 2.21 3.95
N LEU A 44 3.14 2.53 2.91
CA LEU A 44 1.74 2.13 2.77
C LEU A 44 1.67 1.14 1.62
N ALA A 45 1.23 -0.08 1.88
CA ALA A 45 1.23 -1.12 0.86
C ALA A 45 -0.02 -1.98 0.92
N ASN A 46 -0.44 -2.48 -0.24
CA ASN A 46 -1.52 -3.46 -0.32
C ASN A 46 -1.09 -4.77 0.31
N VAL A 47 -2.04 -5.50 0.86
CA VAL A 47 -1.78 -6.84 1.38
C VAL A 47 -1.18 -7.73 0.29
N GLY A 48 -1.71 -7.65 -0.94
CA GLY A 48 -1.18 -8.44 -2.04
C GLY A 48 0.26 -8.14 -2.37
N VAL A 49 0.65 -6.87 -2.28
CA VAL A 49 2.04 -6.48 -2.50
C VAL A 49 2.93 -6.98 -1.37
N ILE A 50 2.45 -6.93 -0.14
CA ILE A 50 3.21 -7.43 1.00
C ILE A 50 3.42 -8.94 0.89
N LYS A 51 2.43 -9.67 0.42
CA LYS A 51 2.56 -11.10 0.19
C LYS A 51 3.58 -11.41 -0.90
N LEU A 52 3.64 -10.58 -1.92
CA LEU A 52 4.59 -10.72 -3.01
C LEU A 52 6.00 -10.38 -2.53
N VAL A 53 6.12 -9.39 -1.66
CA VAL A 53 7.41 -8.90 -1.17
C VAL A 53 7.37 -8.83 0.35
N PRO A 54 7.54 -9.95 1.04
CA PRO A 54 7.49 -9.96 2.51
C PRO A 54 8.54 -9.08 3.17
N GLU A 55 9.60 -8.76 2.46
CA GLU A 55 10.66 -7.88 2.95
C GLU A 55 10.15 -6.50 3.35
N ILE A 56 8.99 -6.11 2.82
CA ILE A 56 8.39 -4.83 3.21
C ILE A 56 8.12 -4.79 4.70
N GLU A 57 7.75 -5.92 5.28
CA GLU A 57 7.41 -5.98 6.71
C GLU A 57 8.62 -5.81 7.63
N GLU A 58 9.83 -5.85 7.07
CA GLU A 58 11.03 -5.61 7.86
C GLU A 58 11.20 -4.15 8.22
N PHE A 59 10.48 -3.26 7.54
CA PHE A 59 10.49 -1.84 7.85
C PHE A 59 9.62 -1.59 9.06
N LYS A 60 9.98 -0.58 9.85
CA LYS A 60 9.29 -0.31 11.12
C LYS A 60 7.91 0.31 10.97
N ASN A 61 7.75 1.15 9.97
CA ASN A 61 6.54 1.95 9.82
C ASN A 61 5.75 1.52 8.59
N VAL A 62 5.21 0.31 8.63
CA VAL A 62 4.46 -0.25 7.51
C VAL A 62 2.99 -0.35 7.87
N VAL A 63 2.15 0.16 7.00
CA VAL A 63 0.70 0.01 7.13
C VAL A 63 0.22 -0.81 5.95
N SER A 64 -0.49 -1.89 6.22
CA SER A 64 -1.05 -2.74 5.18
C SER A 64 -2.50 -2.37 4.92
N ILE A 65 -2.86 -2.32 3.65
CA ILE A 65 -4.20 -1.97 3.22
C ILE A 65 -4.80 -3.17 2.50
N PRO A 66 -6.06 -3.53 2.77
CA PRO A 66 -6.71 -4.63 2.06
C PRO A 66 -6.68 -4.41 0.55
N ASP A 67 -6.55 -5.50 -0.21
CA ASP A 67 -6.53 -5.40 -1.68
C ASP A 67 -7.83 -4.84 -2.23
N ASP A 68 -8.93 -5.16 -1.59
CA ASP A 68 -10.24 -4.66 -2.01
C ASP A 68 -10.57 -3.42 -1.20
N ALA A 69 -10.29 -2.26 -1.80
CA ALA A 69 -10.55 -0.98 -1.16
C ALA A 69 -12.03 -0.78 -0.84
N ARG A 70 -12.90 -1.47 -1.54
CA ARG A 70 -14.34 -1.34 -1.28
C ARG A 70 -14.71 -1.92 0.06
N GLU A 71 -14.06 -2.98 0.51
CA GLU A 71 -14.30 -3.54 1.82
C GLU A 71 -13.90 -2.57 2.92
N PHE A 72 -12.89 -1.79 2.62
CA PHE A 72 -12.29 -0.91 3.58
C PHE A 72 -13.07 0.40 3.72
N SER A 73 -13.64 0.89 2.64
CA SER A 73 -14.28 2.19 2.61
C SER A 73 -15.77 2.13 2.29
N THR A 74 -16.38 0.98 2.35
CA THR A 74 -17.75 0.83 1.92
C THR A 74 -18.73 1.44 2.91
N THR A 75 -19.88 1.81 2.35
CA THR A 75 -21.02 2.24 3.14
C THR A 75 -21.48 1.12 4.07
N ASP A 76 -21.26 -0.12 3.66
CA ASP A 76 -21.67 -1.26 4.47
C ASP A 76 -20.97 -1.28 5.81
N ASP A 77 -19.70 -0.97 5.83
CA ASP A 77 -18.96 -0.87 7.09
C ASP A 77 -19.54 0.20 7.98
N LEU A 78 -19.90 1.32 7.39
CA LEU A 78 -20.51 2.41 8.12
C LEU A 78 -21.87 2.01 8.64
N LYS A 79 -22.63 1.28 7.84
CA LYS A 79 -23.94 0.80 8.27
C LYS A 79 -23.81 -0.14 9.44
N SER A 80 -22.82 -1.00 9.43
CA SER A 80 -22.59 -1.92 10.54
C SER A 80 -22.28 -1.17 11.82
N ILE A 81 -21.54 -0.11 11.71
CA ILE A 81 -21.18 0.72 12.86
C ILE A 81 -22.39 1.48 13.38
N ILE A 82 -23.17 2.01 12.47
CA ILE A 82 -24.33 2.82 12.84
C ILE A 82 -25.44 1.98 13.46
N LYS A 83 -25.58 0.78 12.99
CA LYS A 83 -26.54 -0.13 13.56
C LYS A 83 -26.14 -0.61 14.93
#